data_0edc98c77019edd8d0e6a94df25da206
#
_entry.id   0edc98c77019edd8d0e6a94df25da206
#
_cell.length_a   1.000
_cell.length_b   1.000
_cell.length_c   1.000
_cell.angle_alpha   90.00
_cell.angle_beta   90.00
_cell.angle_gamma   90.00
#
_symmetry.space_group_name_H-M   'P 1'
#
loop_
_entity.id
_entity.type
_entity.pdbx_description
1 polymer ?
#
loop_
_entity_poly.entity_id
_entity_poly.type
_entity_poly.pdbx_seq_one_letter_code
_entity_poly.pdbx_strand_id
1 'polypeptide(L)'
;MKIFSEIAIIIVCVFILPLASCESPDLSEGRNDQVNGLLNVTIRIPGNAIEYNAEKKGPYNEGEEIVVKVPTSDEAPLDLTRLICTVSVEHNCYVDPPLGGELDFTEPRKITVIDVNGTLHHNTIRVEPVYPKTRFINLWKKSCLDLGLATRNNTGVAMNEKYLAVQEYDGPIYLFDKDSGEFIKKIDAARSFMMKIDVDAAGHFVTARENIYGAGFMVYYYSETENEHKLLLDYTDADGCPADMGYEMSVIGDVTKGRAFIYGMAPDDMYIYYWELQDGALLTPANQPNKLRYGAAKGNWSRAQIQRATLDDSSEHYISYYRPSADDAENENSSGKQGSRFNIFSTAMEVVELEPSNHAYKILDFKVFNVEQDQFLVLNEQNYSAWGNSKVQVFEITDRSMMELKPGENGYDKFNLFSGEEIAPTNYNVWGDVAVYSKSTSSGYDVYIAAATVGFDTNESVIRMYKMSYNPQ
;
A
#
# COMPACT_ATOMS: atom_id res chain seq x y z
N MET A 1 -29.53 -76.28 -11.86
CA MET A 1 -30.14 -76.85 -13.12
C MET A 1 -29.86 -75.86 -14.21
N LYS A 2 -29.09 -76.28 -15.22
CA LYS A 2 -28.69 -75.63 -16.50
C LYS A 2 -27.70 -74.51 -16.37
N ILE A 3 -26.40 -74.64 -16.51
CA ILE A 3 -25.51 -75.07 -17.64
C ILE A 3 -25.90 -74.47 -18.99
N PHE A 4 -25.11 -73.50 -19.42
CA PHE A 4 -24.68 -73.24 -20.78
C PHE A 4 -23.38 -72.42 -20.65
N SER A 5 -22.30 -72.96 -20.82
CA SER A 5 -21.49 -73.32 -21.96
C SER A 5 -21.02 -72.14 -22.80
N GLU A 6 -19.74 -71.97 -22.69
CA GLU A 6 -18.89 -71.01 -23.33
C GLU A 6 -18.57 -71.36 -24.78
N ILE A 7 -18.34 -70.33 -25.58
CA ILE A 7 -17.46 -70.45 -26.75
C ILE A 7 -16.55 -69.18 -26.70
N ALA A 8 -15.29 -69.39 -26.38
CA ALA A 8 -14.23 -68.44 -26.55
C ALA A 8 -13.81 -68.34 -28.02
N ILE A 9 -14.00 -67.19 -28.61
CA ILE A 9 -13.42 -66.89 -29.94
C ILE A 9 -12.16 -66.08 -29.68
N ILE A 10 -11.00 -66.69 -29.88
CA ILE A 10 -9.70 -66.00 -29.90
C ILE A 10 -9.56 -65.35 -31.27
N ILE A 11 -9.72 -64.04 -31.32
CA ILE A 11 -9.35 -63.23 -32.48
C ILE A 11 -7.88 -62.83 -32.30
N VAL A 12 -7.01 -63.44 -33.05
CA VAL A 12 -5.61 -63.04 -33.22
C VAL A 12 -5.60 -61.84 -34.15
N CYS A 13 -5.60 -60.64 -33.59
CA CYS A 13 -5.27 -59.43 -34.33
C CYS A 13 -3.76 -59.38 -34.54
N VAL A 14 -3.29 -59.69 -35.70
CA VAL A 14 -1.95 -59.39 -36.17
C VAL A 14 -1.89 -57.89 -36.42
N PHE A 15 -1.36 -57.13 -35.45
CA PHE A 15 -0.99 -55.75 -35.67
C PHE A 15 0.25 -55.68 -36.56
N ILE A 16 0.06 -55.37 -37.83
CA ILE A 16 1.12 -54.87 -38.70
C ILE A 16 1.33 -53.45 -38.26
N LEU A 17 2.33 -53.18 -37.38
CA LEU A 17 2.85 -51.86 -37.10
C LEU A 17 3.53 -51.37 -38.39
N PRO A 18 3.06 -50.28 -39.00
CA PRO A 18 3.90 -49.57 -39.92
C PRO A 18 5.07 -49.04 -39.13
N LEU A 19 6.27 -49.48 -39.48
CA LEU A 19 7.49 -48.77 -39.11
C LEU A 19 7.40 -47.40 -39.79
N ALA A 20 6.66 -46.49 -39.17
CA ALA A 20 6.84 -45.09 -39.45
C ALA A 20 8.28 -44.76 -38.97
N SER A 21 9.17 -44.61 -39.93
CA SER A 21 10.44 -43.99 -39.68
C SER A 21 10.12 -42.67 -38.97
N CYS A 22 10.54 -42.53 -37.74
CA CYS A 22 10.66 -41.20 -37.15
C CYS A 22 11.71 -40.46 -37.99
N GLU A 23 11.27 -39.84 -39.06
CA GLU A 23 12.01 -38.71 -39.56
C GLU A 23 12.01 -37.72 -38.39
N SER A 24 13.18 -37.46 -37.85
CA SER A 24 13.38 -36.37 -36.91
C SER A 24 12.75 -35.15 -37.57
N PRO A 25 11.81 -34.44 -36.93
CA PRO A 25 11.28 -33.21 -37.51
C PRO A 25 12.47 -32.38 -37.92
N ASP A 26 12.53 -32.00 -39.19
CA ASP A 26 13.58 -31.09 -39.65
C ASP A 26 13.36 -29.75 -38.94
N LEU A 27 14.08 -29.55 -37.87
CA LEU A 27 14.03 -28.34 -37.04
C LEU A 27 14.58 -27.12 -37.80
N SER A 28 15.04 -27.32 -39.05
CA SER A 28 15.51 -26.23 -39.90
C SER A 28 14.39 -25.52 -40.67
N GLU A 29 13.24 -26.17 -40.89
CA GLU A 29 12.10 -25.56 -41.56
C GLU A 29 11.33 -24.67 -40.57
N GLY A 30 11.68 -23.38 -40.55
CA GLY A 30 11.02 -22.33 -39.76
C GLY A 30 11.90 -21.55 -38.87
N ARG A 31 13.20 -21.85 -38.81
CA ARG A 31 14.16 -20.98 -38.16
C ARG A 31 14.33 -19.71 -38.99
N ASN A 32 14.03 -18.58 -38.34
CA ASN A 32 14.46 -17.30 -38.86
C ASN A 32 15.99 -17.24 -38.74
N ASP A 33 16.72 -17.28 -39.85
CA ASP A 33 18.20 -17.28 -39.90
C ASP A 33 18.84 -16.05 -39.21
N GLN A 34 18.03 -15.11 -38.76
CA GLN A 34 18.45 -13.93 -37.99
C GLN A 34 18.36 -14.13 -36.48
N VAL A 35 17.86 -15.25 -35.99
CA VAL A 35 17.65 -15.53 -34.57
C VAL A 35 18.77 -16.40 -34.04
N ASN A 36 19.43 -15.96 -32.99
CA ASN A 36 20.71 -16.53 -32.53
C ASN A 36 20.64 -17.51 -31.35
N GLY A 37 19.49 -18.00 -30.97
CA GLY A 37 19.36 -18.99 -29.88
C GLY A 37 19.62 -18.46 -28.47
N LEU A 38 19.87 -17.18 -28.27
CA LEU A 38 19.96 -16.55 -26.95
C LEU A 38 18.55 -16.25 -26.44
N LEU A 39 18.20 -16.80 -25.27
CA LEU A 39 16.84 -16.73 -24.73
C LEU A 39 16.66 -15.65 -23.66
N ASN A 40 17.67 -15.47 -22.81
CA ASN A 40 17.60 -14.46 -21.75
C ASN A 40 19.00 -14.06 -21.28
N VAL A 41 19.09 -12.85 -20.78
CA VAL A 41 20.24 -12.33 -20.06
C VAL A 41 19.79 -11.87 -18.69
N THR A 42 20.53 -12.27 -17.66
CA THR A 42 20.21 -11.94 -16.27
C THR A 42 21.43 -11.34 -15.60
N ILE A 43 21.25 -10.25 -14.90
CA ILE A 43 22.29 -9.58 -14.09
C ILE A 43 21.95 -9.75 -12.61
N ARG A 44 22.97 -9.98 -11.79
CA ARG A 44 22.87 -10.05 -10.33
C ARG A 44 23.98 -9.23 -9.69
N ILE A 45 23.64 -8.54 -8.62
CA ILE A 45 24.60 -7.81 -7.78
C ILE A 45 25.27 -8.84 -6.86
N PRO A 46 26.61 -8.85 -6.73
CA PRO A 46 27.31 -9.75 -5.82
C PRO A 46 26.78 -9.65 -4.38
N GLY A 47 26.54 -10.79 -3.76
CA GLY A 47 25.96 -10.85 -2.41
C GLY A 47 24.44 -10.66 -2.33
N ASN A 48 23.78 -10.35 -3.45
CA ASN A 48 22.31 -10.26 -3.53
C ASN A 48 21.76 -11.48 -4.28
N ALA A 49 20.63 -12.01 -3.80
CA ALA A 49 19.92 -13.13 -4.45
C ALA A 49 18.99 -12.69 -5.58
N ILE A 50 18.73 -11.39 -5.71
CA ILE A 50 17.80 -10.85 -6.71
C ILE A 50 18.43 -10.89 -8.09
N GLU A 51 17.69 -11.39 -9.07
CA GLU A 51 18.08 -11.48 -10.46
C GLU A 51 17.27 -10.46 -11.30
N TYR A 52 17.99 -9.66 -12.09
CA TYR A 52 17.40 -8.68 -13.01
C TYR A 52 17.48 -9.20 -14.43
N ASN A 53 16.35 -9.40 -15.05
CA ASN A 53 16.25 -9.93 -16.40
C ASN A 53 16.34 -8.83 -17.45
N ALA A 54 16.74 -9.20 -18.66
CA ALA A 54 16.65 -8.31 -19.80
C ALA A 54 15.21 -7.82 -20.03
N GLU A 55 15.04 -6.57 -20.46
CA GLU A 55 13.72 -5.97 -20.73
C GLU A 55 12.90 -6.76 -21.74
N LYS A 56 13.57 -7.34 -22.72
CA LYS A 56 12.99 -8.22 -23.72
C LYS A 56 13.60 -9.61 -23.60
N LYS A 57 12.78 -10.63 -23.61
CA LYS A 57 13.24 -12.02 -23.73
C LYS A 57 13.54 -12.34 -25.19
N GLY A 58 14.55 -13.18 -25.40
CA GLY A 58 14.87 -13.71 -26.71
C GLY A 58 13.74 -14.55 -27.35
N PRO A 59 13.98 -15.03 -28.54
CA PRO A 59 15.26 -14.97 -29.27
C PRO A 59 15.59 -13.55 -29.78
N TYR A 60 16.88 -13.23 -29.77
CA TYR A 60 17.38 -11.90 -30.18
C TYR A 60 17.89 -11.94 -31.63
N ASN A 61 17.81 -10.80 -32.32
CA ASN A 61 18.34 -10.66 -33.68
C ASN A 61 19.86 -10.40 -33.64
N GLU A 62 20.52 -10.61 -34.79
CA GLU A 62 21.91 -10.24 -34.98
C GLU A 62 22.12 -8.74 -34.74
N GLY A 63 23.12 -8.40 -33.93
CA GLY A 63 23.47 -7.02 -33.58
C GLY A 63 22.52 -6.34 -32.61
N GLU A 64 21.49 -7.02 -32.12
CA GLU A 64 20.54 -6.45 -31.17
C GLU A 64 21.22 -6.12 -29.84
N GLU A 65 20.99 -4.92 -29.29
CA GLU A 65 21.42 -4.55 -27.95
C GLU A 65 20.43 -5.10 -26.91
N ILE A 66 20.98 -5.77 -25.90
CA ILE A 66 20.21 -6.39 -24.81
C ILE A 66 20.38 -5.51 -23.57
N VAL A 67 19.32 -4.83 -23.19
CA VAL A 67 19.34 -3.93 -22.04
C VAL A 67 18.83 -4.64 -20.81
N VAL A 68 19.60 -4.56 -19.71
CA VAL A 68 19.18 -5.03 -18.39
C VAL A 68 19.16 -3.83 -17.45
N LYS A 69 17.97 -3.46 -16.97
CA LYS A 69 17.79 -2.40 -15.98
C LYS A 69 18.04 -2.93 -14.58
N VAL A 70 18.96 -2.29 -13.86
CA VAL A 70 19.33 -2.69 -12.50
C VAL A 70 19.11 -1.49 -11.56
N PRO A 71 18.31 -1.64 -10.50
CA PRO A 71 18.07 -0.57 -9.56
C PRO A 71 19.34 -0.02 -8.91
N THR A 72 19.40 1.29 -8.76
CA THR A 72 20.46 2.02 -8.06
C THR A 72 19.83 3.04 -7.10
N SER A 73 20.61 3.54 -6.15
CA SER A 73 20.21 4.66 -5.29
C SER A 73 21.46 5.42 -4.83
N ASP A 74 21.25 6.63 -4.32
CA ASP A 74 22.35 7.46 -3.83
C ASP A 74 23.04 6.84 -2.60
N GLU A 75 22.28 6.14 -1.73
CA GLU A 75 22.82 5.47 -0.55
C GLU A 75 23.48 4.13 -0.86
N ALA A 76 23.11 3.50 -1.98
CA ALA A 76 23.68 2.25 -2.45
C ALA A 76 23.84 2.30 -3.97
N PRO A 77 24.83 3.09 -4.45
CA PRO A 77 25.09 3.21 -5.88
C PRO A 77 25.49 1.86 -6.47
N LEU A 78 24.94 1.54 -7.64
CA LEU A 78 25.26 0.31 -8.35
C LEU A 78 26.72 0.32 -8.80
N ASP A 79 27.50 -0.64 -8.34
CA ASP A 79 28.87 -0.86 -8.80
C ASP A 79 28.85 -1.66 -10.12
N LEU A 80 28.91 -0.95 -11.24
CA LEU A 80 28.93 -1.56 -12.57
C LEU A 80 30.21 -2.36 -12.85
N THR A 81 31.27 -2.18 -12.06
CA THR A 81 32.56 -2.89 -12.29
C THR A 81 32.50 -4.35 -11.80
N ARG A 82 31.48 -4.73 -11.05
CA ARG A 82 31.41 -6.03 -10.37
C ARG A 82 30.01 -6.63 -10.39
N LEU A 83 29.51 -6.94 -11.57
CA LEU A 83 28.19 -7.57 -11.72
C LEU A 83 28.35 -9.03 -12.19
N ILE A 84 27.42 -9.89 -11.78
CA ILE A 84 27.37 -11.28 -12.22
C ILE A 84 26.36 -11.36 -13.35
N CYS A 85 26.82 -11.81 -14.53
CA CYS A 85 25.96 -12.00 -15.70
C CYS A 85 25.77 -13.49 -15.94
N THR A 86 24.53 -13.90 -16.15
CA THR A 86 24.18 -15.24 -16.61
C THR A 86 23.32 -15.15 -17.86
N VAL A 87 23.43 -16.13 -18.72
CA VAL A 87 22.65 -16.24 -19.95
C VAL A 87 21.94 -17.56 -20.05
N SER A 88 20.77 -17.54 -20.61
CA SER A 88 20.03 -18.73 -21.01
C SER A 88 20.06 -18.83 -22.53
N VAL A 89 20.46 -19.97 -23.05
CA VAL A 89 20.54 -20.25 -24.48
C VAL A 89 19.75 -21.50 -24.85
N GLU A 90 19.40 -21.65 -26.11
CA GLU A 90 18.82 -22.87 -26.63
C GLU A 90 19.77 -24.07 -26.53
N HIS A 91 19.22 -25.26 -26.60
CA HIS A 91 20.01 -26.50 -26.55
C HIS A 91 21.08 -26.50 -27.66
N ASN A 92 22.33 -26.86 -27.27
CA ASN A 92 23.51 -26.85 -28.14
C ASN A 92 23.97 -25.49 -28.67
N CYS A 93 23.46 -24.37 -28.11
CA CYS A 93 24.01 -23.05 -28.29
C CYS A 93 24.93 -22.68 -27.10
N TYR A 94 25.92 -21.83 -27.32
CA TYR A 94 26.79 -21.34 -26.25
C TYR A 94 27.28 -19.92 -26.51
N VAL A 95 27.81 -19.27 -25.50
CA VAL A 95 28.27 -17.87 -25.56
C VAL A 95 29.78 -17.81 -25.38
N ASP A 96 30.43 -17.02 -26.23
CA ASP A 96 31.83 -16.72 -26.19
C ASP A 96 32.08 -15.20 -26.08
N PRO A 97 32.93 -14.71 -25.16
CA PRO A 97 33.51 -15.45 -24.07
C PRO A 97 32.50 -15.96 -23.05
N PRO A 98 32.77 -17.06 -22.35
CA PRO A 98 31.90 -17.53 -21.28
C PRO A 98 31.66 -16.44 -20.25
N LEU A 99 30.38 -16.23 -19.92
CA LEU A 99 29.99 -15.27 -18.89
C LEU A 99 29.99 -15.98 -17.52
N GLY A 100 30.90 -15.61 -16.65
CA GLY A 100 31.02 -16.20 -15.33
C GLY A 100 31.83 -15.33 -14.40
N GLY A 101 31.53 -15.39 -13.10
CA GLY A 101 32.15 -14.51 -12.11
C GLY A 101 31.67 -13.05 -12.19
N GLU A 102 32.44 -12.18 -11.57
CA GLU A 102 32.19 -10.74 -11.58
C GLU A 102 32.73 -10.12 -12.87
N LEU A 103 31.92 -9.33 -13.54
CA LEU A 103 32.20 -8.73 -14.83
C LEU A 103 31.97 -7.21 -14.76
N ASP A 104 32.75 -6.46 -15.54
CA ASP A 104 32.62 -5.02 -15.70
C ASP A 104 31.62 -4.67 -16.81
N PHE A 105 30.62 -3.86 -16.46
CA PHE A 105 29.57 -3.32 -17.32
C PHE A 105 29.54 -1.79 -17.33
N THR A 106 30.64 -1.13 -16.99
CA THR A 106 30.76 0.33 -17.16
C THR A 106 30.63 0.75 -18.63
N GLU A 107 30.96 -0.18 -19.53
CA GLU A 107 30.74 -0.07 -20.97
C GLU A 107 29.93 -1.28 -21.45
N PRO A 108 29.14 -1.12 -22.54
CA PRO A 108 28.39 -2.23 -23.12
C PRO A 108 29.29 -3.39 -23.52
N ARG A 109 28.93 -4.60 -23.09
CA ARG A 109 29.75 -5.81 -23.28
C ARG A 109 29.30 -6.58 -24.52
N LYS A 110 30.23 -6.75 -25.49
CA LYS A 110 29.99 -7.57 -26.67
C LYS A 110 30.09 -9.06 -26.32
N ILE A 111 29.18 -9.84 -26.87
CA ILE A 111 29.15 -11.29 -26.78
C ILE A 111 28.95 -11.90 -28.16
N THR A 112 29.41 -13.10 -28.36
CA THR A 112 29.15 -13.93 -29.53
C THR A 112 28.34 -15.14 -29.10
N VAL A 113 27.20 -15.34 -29.67
CA VAL A 113 26.39 -16.56 -29.49
C VAL A 113 26.72 -17.49 -30.67
N ILE A 114 27.06 -18.72 -30.36
CA ILE A 114 27.33 -19.76 -31.35
C ILE A 114 26.11 -20.68 -31.39
N ASP A 115 25.42 -20.70 -32.50
CA ASP A 115 24.23 -21.50 -32.67
C ASP A 115 24.53 -22.99 -32.92
N VAL A 116 23.48 -23.80 -33.01
CA VAL A 116 23.61 -25.27 -33.24
C VAL A 116 24.31 -25.62 -34.54
N ASN A 117 24.37 -24.73 -35.53
CA ASN A 117 25.02 -24.90 -36.81
C ASN A 117 26.46 -24.39 -36.81
N GLY A 118 26.92 -23.79 -35.68
CA GLY A 118 28.21 -23.15 -35.59
C GLY A 118 28.23 -21.74 -36.15
N THR A 119 27.08 -21.13 -36.47
CA THR A 119 27.00 -19.75 -36.93
C THR A 119 27.26 -18.80 -35.77
N LEU A 120 28.03 -17.77 -36.05
CA LEU A 120 28.38 -16.74 -35.07
C LEU A 120 27.40 -15.58 -35.13
N HIS A 121 26.75 -15.28 -34.02
CA HIS A 121 25.85 -14.17 -33.85
C HIS A 121 26.40 -13.19 -32.81
N HIS A 122 26.38 -11.92 -33.12
CA HIS A 122 26.95 -10.89 -32.24
C HIS A 122 25.84 -10.06 -31.59
N ASN A 123 25.90 -9.93 -30.27
CA ASN A 123 25.01 -9.07 -29.50
C ASN A 123 25.82 -8.22 -28.53
N THR A 124 25.18 -7.24 -27.97
CA THR A 124 25.77 -6.34 -26.96
C THR A 124 24.87 -6.34 -25.75
N ILE A 125 25.42 -6.59 -24.56
CA ILE A 125 24.72 -6.48 -23.29
C ILE A 125 25.06 -5.12 -22.69
N ARG A 126 24.05 -4.32 -22.38
CA ARG A 126 24.18 -3.07 -21.66
C ARG A 126 23.42 -3.15 -20.34
N VAL A 127 24.10 -2.82 -19.26
CA VAL A 127 23.45 -2.63 -17.96
C VAL A 127 23.15 -1.14 -17.79
N GLU A 128 21.90 -0.86 -17.50
CA GLU A 128 21.40 0.49 -17.28
C GLU A 128 21.02 0.65 -15.80
N PRO A 129 21.80 1.46 -15.03
CA PRO A 129 21.37 1.83 -13.69
C PRO A 129 20.08 2.65 -13.76
N VAL A 130 19.06 2.22 -13.04
CA VAL A 130 17.80 2.94 -12.99
C VAL A 130 17.41 3.23 -11.55
N TYR A 131 17.00 4.44 -11.29
CA TYR A 131 16.36 4.76 -10.03
C TYR A 131 14.94 4.18 -10.05
N PRO A 132 14.57 3.32 -9.08
CA PRO A 132 13.18 2.86 -9.01
C PRO A 132 12.26 4.06 -8.79
N LYS A 133 11.07 4.02 -9.42
CA LYS A 133 10.04 5.05 -9.26
C LYS A 133 9.72 5.29 -7.78
N THR A 134 9.65 4.22 -7.00
CA THR A 134 9.41 4.25 -5.57
C THR A 134 10.44 3.41 -4.82
N ARG A 135 10.88 3.90 -3.66
CA ARG A 135 11.75 3.18 -2.74
C ARG A 135 11.30 3.43 -1.32
N PHE A 136 11.20 2.36 -0.52
CA PHE A 136 10.76 2.45 0.87
C PHE A 136 11.91 2.15 1.83
N ILE A 137 11.99 2.92 2.90
CA ILE A 137 12.87 2.68 4.04
C ILE A 137 12.12 2.82 5.35
N ASN A 138 12.49 2.00 6.34
CA ASN A 138 12.07 2.18 7.72
C ASN A 138 12.95 3.25 8.34
N LEU A 139 12.40 4.41 8.70
CA LEU A 139 13.17 5.43 9.42
C LEU A 139 13.36 5.00 10.87
N TRP A 140 12.27 4.71 11.54
CA TRP A 140 12.29 4.24 12.92
C TRP A 140 10.98 3.58 13.32
N LYS A 141 11.08 2.77 14.40
CA LYS A 141 9.95 2.22 15.15
C LYS A 141 10.21 2.46 16.62
N LYS A 142 9.30 3.13 17.31
CA LYS A 142 9.41 3.46 18.73
C LYS A 142 8.13 3.12 19.46
N SER A 143 8.28 2.59 20.66
CA SER A 143 7.14 2.38 21.56
C SER A 143 6.66 3.72 22.16
N CYS A 144 5.44 3.75 22.68
CA CYS A 144 4.94 4.88 23.43
C CYS A 144 5.86 5.22 24.63
N LEU A 145 6.43 4.19 25.27
CA LEU A 145 7.40 4.38 26.33
C LEU A 145 8.67 5.08 25.85
N ASP A 146 9.25 4.64 24.72
CA ASP A 146 10.45 5.25 24.14
C ASP A 146 10.21 6.70 23.70
N LEU A 147 8.99 7.01 23.28
CA LEU A 147 8.56 8.34 22.90
C LEU A 147 8.19 9.24 24.10
N GLY A 148 8.13 8.67 25.32
CA GLY A 148 7.77 9.41 26.53
C GLY A 148 6.29 9.78 26.64
N LEU A 149 5.39 9.06 25.95
CA LEU A 149 3.95 9.21 26.14
C LEU A 149 3.56 8.68 27.54
N ALA A 150 2.58 9.32 28.15
CA ALA A 150 2.12 8.97 29.49
C ALA A 150 1.32 7.66 29.49
N THR A 151 0.62 7.36 28.42
CA THR A 151 -0.20 6.15 28.28
C THR A 151 0.12 5.39 26.99
N ARG A 152 -0.50 4.24 26.83
CA ARG A 152 -0.44 3.42 25.60
C ARG A 152 -1.37 3.91 24.48
N ASN A 153 -2.22 4.89 24.75
CA ASN A 153 -3.37 5.21 23.92
C ASN A 153 -3.02 6.29 22.87
N ASN A 154 -2.06 5.98 21.98
CA ASN A 154 -1.68 6.78 20.82
C ASN A 154 -2.73 6.65 19.71
N THR A 155 -3.90 7.26 19.88
CA THR A 155 -5.08 7.02 19.05
C THR A 155 -5.11 7.79 17.74
N GLY A 156 -4.28 8.83 17.61
CA GLY A 156 -4.23 9.65 16.41
C GLY A 156 -2.82 10.09 16.07
N VAL A 157 -2.51 10.14 14.79
CA VAL A 157 -1.27 10.70 14.24
C VAL A 157 -1.57 11.64 13.08
N ALA A 158 -0.84 12.74 13.01
CA ALA A 158 -0.90 13.69 11.90
C ALA A 158 0.50 14.22 11.58
N MET A 159 0.75 14.62 10.35
CA MET A 159 2.03 15.21 9.96
C MET A 159 1.83 16.48 9.16
N ASN A 160 2.59 17.50 9.51
CA ASN A 160 2.75 18.68 8.69
C ASN A 160 4.22 18.85 8.24
N GLU A 161 4.56 19.98 7.66
CA GLU A 161 5.92 20.26 7.20
C GLU A 161 6.99 20.04 8.28
N LYS A 162 6.68 20.40 9.54
CA LYS A 162 7.67 20.43 10.63
C LYS A 162 7.62 19.23 11.55
N TYR A 163 6.43 18.70 11.84
CA TYR A 163 6.23 17.79 12.94
C TYR A 163 5.46 16.53 12.57
N LEU A 164 5.79 15.44 13.26
CA LEU A 164 4.85 14.36 13.54
C LEU A 164 4.11 14.74 14.84
N ALA A 165 2.79 14.82 14.78
CA ALA A 165 1.92 14.99 15.94
C ALA A 165 1.32 13.64 16.33
N VAL A 166 1.31 13.34 17.62
CA VAL A 166 0.69 12.16 18.21
C VAL A 166 -0.33 12.58 19.24
N GLN A 167 -1.59 12.28 18.99
CA GLN A 167 -2.67 12.47 19.96
C GLN A 167 -2.72 11.30 20.91
N GLU A 168 -2.55 11.56 22.19
CA GLU A 168 -2.85 10.61 23.24
C GLU A 168 -4.34 10.73 23.61
N TYR A 169 -5.05 9.59 23.66
CA TYR A 169 -6.46 9.62 24.08
C TYR A 169 -6.61 10.26 25.46
N ASP A 170 -7.52 11.23 25.55
CA ASP A 170 -7.75 12.04 26.74
C ASP A 170 -6.49 12.75 27.28
N GLY A 171 -5.50 12.93 26.43
CA GLY A 171 -4.20 13.48 26.76
C GLY A 171 -3.76 14.61 25.81
N PRO A 172 -2.53 15.10 25.98
CA PRO A 172 -1.97 16.14 25.14
C PRO A 172 -1.61 15.61 23.74
N ILE A 173 -1.28 16.54 22.85
CA ILE A 173 -0.65 16.26 21.57
C ILE A 173 0.86 16.34 21.77
N TYR A 174 1.58 15.27 21.43
CA TYR A 174 3.03 15.25 21.45
C TYR A 174 3.57 15.55 20.05
N LEU A 175 4.54 16.43 19.93
CA LEU A 175 5.20 16.78 18.67
C LEU A 175 6.62 16.23 18.65
N PHE A 176 6.93 15.54 17.56
CA PHE A 176 8.22 14.89 17.32
C PHE A 176 8.83 15.35 16.00
N ASP A 177 10.15 15.29 15.93
CA ASP A 177 10.87 15.34 14.67
C ASP A 177 10.55 14.08 13.83
N LYS A 178 10.21 14.25 12.56
CA LYS A 178 9.81 13.15 11.68
C LYS A 178 10.94 12.17 11.37
N ASP A 179 12.16 12.70 11.20
CA ASP A 179 13.29 11.87 10.75
C ASP A 179 13.86 11.03 11.90
N SER A 180 13.92 11.59 13.11
CA SER A 180 14.54 10.94 14.27
C SER A 180 13.54 10.38 15.30
N GLY A 181 12.29 10.88 15.30
CA GLY A 181 11.33 10.60 16.36
C GLY A 181 11.77 11.19 17.72
N GLU A 182 12.56 12.27 17.71
CA GLU A 182 12.92 13.00 18.94
C GLU A 182 11.78 13.91 19.38
N PHE A 183 11.53 13.92 20.68
CA PHE A 183 10.52 14.78 21.29
C PHE A 183 10.91 16.24 21.15
N ILE A 184 9.96 17.10 20.70
CA ILE A 184 10.16 18.52 20.55
C ILE A 184 9.38 19.29 21.62
N LYS A 185 8.07 19.10 21.68
CA LYS A 185 7.18 19.72 22.64
C LYS A 185 5.84 18.99 22.74
N LYS A 186 5.04 19.35 23.70
CA LYS A 186 3.63 18.95 23.74
C LYS A 186 2.72 20.16 23.78
N ILE A 187 1.50 19.96 23.29
CA ILE A 187 0.41 20.92 23.28
C ILE A 187 -0.69 20.36 24.19
N ASP A 188 -1.23 21.17 25.08
CA ASP A 188 -2.29 20.73 25.96
C ASP A 188 -3.58 20.41 25.19
N ALA A 189 -4.28 19.39 25.63
CA ALA A 189 -5.57 19.03 25.05
C ALA A 189 -6.60 20.15 25.27
N ALA A 190 -7.40 20.43 24.24
CA ALA A 190 -8.48 21.44 24.33
C ALA A 190 -9.55 21.03 25.35
N ARG A 191 -9.83 19.74 25.43
CA ARG A 191 -10.84 19.11 26.31
C ARG A 191 -10.41 17.69 26.68
N SER A 192 -11.17 17.09 27.62
CA SER A 192 -11.14 15.63 27.83
C SER A 192 -11.72 14.86 26.63
N PHE A 193 -11.37 13.58 26.52
CA PHE A 193 -11.83 12.66 25.48
C PHE A 193 -11.43 13.04 24.05
N MET A 194 -10.30 13.77 23.90
CA MET A 194 -9.70 13.99 22.58
C MET A 194 -9.24 12.65 22.01
N MET A 195 -9.68 12.34 20.82
CA MET A 195 -9.50 11.01 20.21
C MET A 195 -8.65 11.04 18.96
N LYS A 196 -9.00 11.87 18.00
CA LYS A 196 -8.36 11.90 16.68
C LYS A 196 -7.71 13.24 16.40
N ILE A 197 -6.69 13.18 15.54
CA ILE A 197 -5.99 14.34 15.02
C ILE A 197 -5.80 14.16 13.50
N ASP A 198 -5.97 15.23 12.76
CA ASP A 198 -5.63 15.31 11.34
C ASP A 198 -4.91 16.64 11.08
N VAL A 199 -4.47 16.89 9.87
CA VAL A 199 -3.85 18.12 9.46
C VAL A 199 -4.62 18.73 8.28
N ASP A 200 -4.89 20.02 8.32
CA ASP A 200 -5.52 20.74 7.24
C ASP A 200 -4.52 21.17 6.16
N ALA A 201 -5.02 21.75 5.06
CA ALA A 201 -4.17 22.18 3.94
C ALA A 201 -3.19 23.32 4.30
N ALA A 202 -3.42 24.05 5.40
CA ALA A 202 -2.53 25.10 5.89
C ALA A 202 -1.50 24.60 6.92
N GLY A 203 -1.58 23.31 7.29
CA GLY A 203 -0.68 22.70 8.27
C GLY A 203 -1.15 22.83 9.72
N HIS A 204 -2.38 23.29 9.95
CA HIS A 204 -2.96 23.32 11.28
C HIS A 204 -3.30 21.91 11.75
N PHE A 205 -3.02 21.59 13.01
CA PHE A 205 -3.52 20.37 13.62
C PHE A 205 -4.99 20.53 13.98
N VAL A 206 -5.82 19.63 13.49
CA VAL A 206 -7.25 19.60 13.76
C VAL A 206 -7.56 18.36 14.59
N THR A 207 -8.20 18.54 15.74
CA THR A 207 -8.45 17.46 16.69
C THR A 207 -9.93 17.31 16.97
N ALA A 208 -10.35 16.07 17.19
CA ALA A 208 -11.74 15.75 17.51
C ALA A 208 -11.87 15.18 18.93
N ARG A 209 -12.87 15.68 19.63
CA ARG A 209 -13.39 15.08 20.85
C ARG A 209 -14.44 14.02 20.50
N GLU A 210 -14.35 12.88 21.11
CA GLU A 210 -15.34 11.81 21.00
C GLU A 210 -16.56 12.10 21.86
N ASN A 211 -17.78 11.87 21.34
CA ASN A 211 -19.02 11.94 22.10
C ASN A 211 -19.19 10.69 22.98
N ILE A 212 -18.26 10.45 23.88
CA ILE A 212 -18.37 9.40 24.89
C ILE A 212 -19.05 9.95 26.15
N TYR A 213 -19.91 9.18 26.78
CA TYR A 213 -20.66 9.58 27.99
C TYR A 213 -21.46 10.89 27.84
N GLY A 214 -21.91 11.21 26.64
CA GLY A 214 -22.65 12.45 26.39
C GLY A 214 -21.79 13.72 26.36
N ALA A 215 -20.50 13.56 26.08
CA ALA A 215 -19.55 14.68 26.06
C ALA A 215 -19.75 15.63 24.86
N GLY A 216 -20.36 15.14 23.78
CA GLY A 216 -20.52 15.87 22.50
C GLY A 216 -19.29 15.71 21.58
N PHE A 217 -19.54 15.79 20.29
CA PHE A 217 -18.51 15.83 19.27
C PHE A 217 -18.07 17.28 19.06
N MET A 218 -16.80 17.56 19.37
CA MET A 218 -16.21 18.89 19.22
C MET A 218 -14.95 18.80 18.39
N VAL A 219 -14.77 19.76 17.49
CA VAL A 219 -13.57 19.87 16.66
C VAL A 219 -12.86 21.18 16.94
N TYR A 220 -11.58 21.09 17.17
CA TYR A 220 -10.69 22.22 17.42
C TYR A 220 -9.56 22.23 16.41
N TYR A 221 -9.03 23.41 16.11
CA TYR A 221 -7.74 23.52 15.43
C TYR A 221 -6.72 24.28 16.26
N TYR A 222 -5.46 23.95 16.05
CA TYR A 222 -4.30 24.58 16.68
C TYR A 222 -3.43 25.19 15.60
N SER A 223 -3.00 26.43 15.80
CA SER A 223 -1.90 26.96 15.01
C SER A 223 -0.60 26.28 15.42
N GLU A 224 0.34 26.09 14.49
CA GLU A 224 1.61 25.37 14.74
C GLU A 224 2.44 25.88 15.91
N THR A 225 2.32 27.16 16.24
CA THR A 225 3.23 27.86 17.13
C THR A 225 2.67 28.11 18.53
N GLU A 226 1.35 27.95 18.71
CA GLU A 226 0.69 28.40 19.92
C GLU A 226 -0.08 27.27 20.59
N ASN A 227 -0.06 27.19 21.91
CA ASN A 227 -0.96 26.30 22.67
C ASN A 227 -2.43 26.78 22.58
N GLU A 228 -2.69 27.76 21.72
CA GLU A 228 -4.03 28.30 21.52
C GLU A 228 -4.79 27.43 20.52
N HIS A 229 -5.94 26.99 20.95
CA HIS A 229 -6.89 26.24 20.11
C HIS A 229 -8.13 27.07 19.86
N LYS A 230 -8.76 26.85 18.72
CA LYS A 230 -10.05 27.47 18.38
C LYS A 230 -11.07 26.39 18.09
N LEU A 231 -12.27 26.57 18.64
CA LEU A 231 -13.41 25.69 18.40
C LEU A 231 -13.94 25.96 16.98
N LEU A 232 -14.05 24.89 16.17
CA LEU A 232 -14.65 24.92 14.84
C LEU A 232 -16.07 24.40 14.85
N LEU A 233 -16.34 23.37 15.65
CA LEU A 233 -17.60 22.65 15.65
C LEU A 233 -17.93 22.18 17.06
N ASP A 234 -19.19 22.34 17.47
CA ASP A 234 -19.75 21.86 18.74
C ASP A 234 -21.09 21.21 18.49
N TYR A 235 -21.12 19.86 18.37
CA TYR A 235 -22.35 19.09 18.22
C TYR A 235 -22.61 18.35 19.52
N THR A 236 -23.49 18.90 20.32
CA THR A 236 -23.74 18.39 21.68
C THR A 236 -24.63 17.14 21.69
N ASP A 237 -24.52 16.36 22.75
CA ASP A 237 -25.41 15.21 22.99
C ASP A 237 -26.89 15.64 23.09
N ALA A 238 -27.15 16.79 23.73
CA ALA A 238 -28.47 17.39 23.84
C ALA A 238 -29.09 17.74 22.48
N ASP A 239 -28.28 18.01 21.47
CA ASP A 239 -28.69 18.28 20.09
C ASP A 239 -28.84 17.02 19.24
N GLY A 240 -28.65 15.83 19.82
CA GLY A 240 -28.81 14.54 19.15
C GLY A 240 -27.53 14.06 18.46
N CYS A 241 -26.35 14.46 18.93
CA CYS A 241 -25.09 13.91 18.47
C CYS A 241 -25.05 12.39 18.74
N PRO A 242 -24.76 11.57 17.74
CA PRO A 242 -24.64 10.12 17.95
C PRO A 242 -23.58 9.78 19.02
N ALA A 243 -23.83 8.72 19.79
CA ALA A 243 -22.85 8.19 20.72
C ALA A 243 -21.56 7.81 19.98
N ASP A 244 -20.42 8.03 20.63
CA ASP A 244 -19.09 7.76 20.12
C ASP A 244 -18.76 8.47 18.78
N MET A 245 -19.52 9.51 18.39
CA MET A 245 -19.17 10.38 17.27
C MET A 245 -17.79 11.00 17.52
N GLY A 246 -16.97 11.06 16.49
CA GLY A 246 -15.59 11.54 16.60
C GLY A 246 -14.57 10.44 16.87
N TYR A 247 -15.02 9.19 16.90
CA TYR A 247 -14.14 8.04 16.93
C TYR A 247 -13.19 8.00 15.71
N GLU A 248 -13.68 8.41 14.55
CA GLU A 248 -12.89 8.73 13.38
C GLU A 248 -13.26 10.11 12.86
N MET A 249 -12.25 10.79 12.33
CA MET A 249 -12.38 12.14 11.77
C MET A 249 -11.41 12.30 10.60
N SER A 250 -11.83 13.04 9.60
CA SER A 250 -10.93 13.54 8.56
C SER A 250 -11.26 14.97 8.16
N VAL A 251 -10.25 15.66 7.63
CA VAL A 251 -10.35 17.06 7.23
C VAL A 251 -9.75 17.23 5.83
N ILE A 252 -10.35 18.11 5.03
CA ILE A 252 -9.78 18.55 3.76
C ILE A 252 -10.00 20.04 3.58
N GLY A 253 -9.03 20.75 3.00
CA GLY A 253 -9.01 22.19 2.83
C GLY A 253 -8.37 22.90 4.02
N ASP A 254 -8.27 24.21 3.97
CA ASP A 254 -7.82 25.07 5.08
C ASP A 254 -9.04 25.45 5.92
N VAL A 255 -9.09 24.95 7.16
CA VAL A 255 -10.25 25.16 8.06
C VAL A 255 -10.41 26.62 8.48
N THR A 256 -9.46 27.48 8.16
CA THR A 256 -9.49 28.92 8.52
C THR A 256 -9.81 29.82 7.33
N LYS A 257 -9.65 29.31 6.10
CA LYS A 257 -9.74 30.11 4.88
C LYS A 257 -10.21 29.30 3.67
N GLY A 258 -11.10 29.90 2.88
CA GLY A 258 -11.66 29.23 1.73
C GLY A 258 -12.61 28.11 2.13
N ARG A 259 -12.77 27.15 1.23
CA ARG A 259 -13.63 26.00 1.43
C ARG A 259 -12.90 24.86 2.13
N ALA A 260 -13.52 24.25 3.12
CA ALA A 260 -13.02 23.09 3.82
C ALA A 260 -14.17 22.15 4.21
N PHE A 261 -13.84 20.90 4.52
CA PHE A 261 -14.79 19.93 5.04
C PHE A 261 -14.23 19.22 6.27
N ILE A 262 -15.10 19.00 7.25
CA ILE A 262 -14.83 18.14 8.41
C ILE A 262 -15.77 16.95 8.31
N TYR A 263 -15.25 15.76 8.42
CA TYR A 263 -15.99 14.51 8.48
C TYR A 263 -15.87 13.91 9.87
N GLY A 264 -17.00 13.45 10.42
CA GLY A 264 -17.05 12.74 11.69
C GLY A 264 -17.83 11.45 11.55
N MET A 265 -17.40 10.43 12.24
CA MET A 265 -17.98 9.10 12.19
C MET A 265 -18.19 8.57 13.58
N ALA A 266 -19.31 7.83 13.75
CA ALA A 266 -19.63 7.09 14.94
C ALA A 266 -19.52 5.59 14.64
N PRO A 267 -19.02 4.77 15.57
CA PRO A 267 -19.10 3.31 15.45
C PRO A 267 -20.56 2.89 15.26
N ASP A 268 -20.76 1.82 14.51
CA ASP A 268 -22.07 1.20 14.29
C ASP A 268 -23.13 2.07 13.59
N ASP A 269 -22.79 3.26 13.12
CA ASP A 269 -23.70 4.08 12.29
C ASP A 269 -23.47 3.78 10.79
N MET A 270 -24.55 3.85 10.04
CA MET A 270 -24.53 3.70 8.57
C MET A 270 -24.26 5.03 7.86
N TYR A 271 -24.04 6.09 8.60
CA TYR A 271 -23.84 7.42 8.08
C TYR A 271 -22.48 7.97 8.45
N ILE A 272 -21.89 8.67 7.50
CA ILE A 272 -20.79 9.59 7.73
C ILE A 272 -21.39 10.98 7.79
N TYR A 273 -21.05 11.70 8.80
CA TYR A 273 -21.50 13.06 9.03
C TYR A 273 -20.44 14.02 8.53
N TYR A 274 -20.85 15.11 7.87
CA TYR A 274 -19.89 16.10 7.43
C TYR A 274 -20.45 17.51 7.48
N TRP A 275 -19.54 18.44 7.69
CA TRP A 275 -19.77 19.87 7.73
C TRP A 275 -18.88 20.54 6.71
N GLU A 276 -19.45 21.51 6.00
CA GLU A 276 -18.72 22.37 5.10
C GLU A 276 -18.43 23.71 5.81
N LEU A 277 -17.20 24.18 5.65
CA LEU A 277 -16.74 25.48 6.14
C LEU A 277 -16.44 26.38 4.95
N GLN A 278 -16.70 27.67 5.16
CA GLN A 278 -16.27 28.74 4.30
C GLN A 278 -15.60 29.83 5.16
N ASP A 279 -14.31 30.10 4.90
CA ASP A 279 -13.52 31.10 5.62
C ASP A 279 -13.59 30.96 7.17
N GLY A 280 -13.49 29.73 7.63
CA GLY A 280 -13.48 29.38 9.05
C GLY A 280 -14.86 29.30 9.71
N ALA A 281 -15.95 29.49 8.98
CA ALA A 281 -17.31 29.41 9.49
C ALA A 281 -18.06 28.21 8.91
N LEU A 282 -18.82 27.51 9.75
CA LEU A 282 -19.72 26.45 9.31
C LEU A 282 -20.83 27.02 8.41
N LEU A 283 -21.11 26.38 7.28
CA LEU A 283 -22.24 26.75 6.39
C LEU A 283 -23.58 26.28 6.91
N THR A 284 -23.60 25.23 7.73
CA THR A 284 -24.78 24.73 8.42
C THR A 284 -24.54 24.70 9.92
N PRO A 285 -25.58 24.84 10.77
CA PRO A 285 -25.42 24.68 12.22
C PRO A 285 -24.77 23.34 12.59
N ALA A 286 -23.97 23.31 13.65
CA ALA A 286 -23.27 22.14 14.11
C ALA A 286 -24.18 20.91 14.32
N ASN A 287 -25.39 21.13 14.79
CA ASN A 287 -26.42 20.10 14.99
C ASN A 287 -27.24 19.74 13.72
N GLN A 288 -26.85 20.24 12.56
CA GLN A 288 -27.46 19.95 11.27
C GLN A 288 -26.41 19.49 10.25
N PRO A 289 -25.66 18.39 10.55
CA PRO A 289 -24.67 17.87 9.64
C PRO A 289 -25.32 17.36 8.34
N ASN A 290 -24.58 17.48 7.26
CA ASN A 290 -24.85 16.67 6.09
C ASN A 290 -24.55 15.20 6.39
N LYS A 291 -25.23 14.29 5.69
CA LYS A 291 -25.08 12.85 5.90
C LYS A 291 -24.82 12.14 4.59
N LEU A 292 -23.78 11.34 4.56
CA LEU A 292 -23.48 10.42 3.48
C LEU A 292 -23.78 9.00 3.95
N ARG A 293 -24.70 8.31 3.28
CA ARG A 293 -24.96 6.91 3.56
C ARG A 293 -23.97 6.06 2.77
N TYR A 294 -23.19 5.25 3.45
CA TYR A 294 -22.38 4.20 2.83
C TYR A 294 -23.05 2.84 3.09
N GLY A 295 -22.68 1.81 2.33
CA GLY A 295 -23.34 0.51 2.36
C GLY A 295 -23.47 -0.09 3.75
N ALA A 296 -24.41 -1.00 3.94
CA ALA A 296 -24.81 -1.56 5.21
C ALA A 296 -23.64 -2.16 6.01
N ALA A 297 -23.20 -1.45 7.04
CA ALA A 297 -22.36 -2.03 8.03
C ALA A 297 -22.93 -1.72 9.40
N LYS A 298 -23.54 -2.70 10.00
CA LYS A 298 -23.57 -2.80 11.47
C LYS A 298 -22.50 -3.79 11.81
N GLY A 299 -21.47 -3.40 12.46
CA GLY A 299 -20.43 -4.35 12.79
C GLY A 299 -19.68 -3.95 14.00
N ASN A 300 -19.48 -4.89 14.79
CA ASN A 300 -18.66 -5.03 15.93
C ASN A 300 -17.37 -4.19 15.81
N TRP A 301 -17.30 -3.01 16.45
CA TRP A 301 -16.12 -2.18 16.55
C TRP A 301 -15.47 -1.79 15.20
N SER A 302 -16.24 -1.88 14.15
CA SER A 302 -15.81 -1.54 12.81
C SER A 302 -16.13 -0.09 12.54
N ARG A 303 -15.14 0.60 12.10
CA ARG A 303 -15.17 2.02 11.90
C ARG A 303 -15.23 2.27 10.43
N ALA A 304 -16.16 3.11 10.05
CA ALA A 304 -16.06 3.70 8.75
C ALA A 304 -15.11 4.88 8.84
N GLN A 305 -14.21 4.95 7.88
CA GLN A 305 -13.34 6.08 7.68
C GLN A 305 -13.57 6.62 6.30
N ILE A 306 -13.48 7.91 6.14
CA ILE A 306 -13.65 8.58 4.86
C ILE A 306 -12.54 9.59 4.65
N GLN A 307 -12.11 9.68 3.40
CA GLN A 307 -11.30 10.76 2.91
C GLN A 307 -11.92 11.29 1.63
N ARG A 308 -12.08 12.60 1.51
CA ARG A 308 -12.50 13.27 0.29
C ARG A 308 -11.27 13.56 -0.57
N ALA A 309 -11.38 13.35 -1.90
CA ALA A 309 -10.26 13.52 -2.81
C ALA A 309 -9.94 15.00 -3.11
N THR A 310 -10.97 15.82 -3.31
CA THR A 310 -10.82 17.25 -3.68
C THR A 310 -11.89 18.09 -3.00
N LEU A 311 -11.79 19.42 -3.12
CA LEU A 311 -12.81 20.35 -2.63
C LEU A 311 -13.99 20.52 -3.58
N ASP A 312 -13.95 19.94 -4.78
CA ASP A 312 -15.00 20.06 -5.78
C ASP A 312 -16.24 19.25 -5.42
N ASP A 313 -17.42 19.70 -5.83
CA ASP A 313 -18.67 18.99 -5.59
C ASP A 313 -18.71 17.60 -6.23
N SER A 314 -17.94 17.40 -7.29
CA SER A 314 -17.76 16.14 -7.99
C SER A 314 -16.65 15.25 -7.40
N SER A 315 -16.16 15.57 -6.21
CA SER A 315 -15.07 14.82 -5.58
C SER A 315 -15.39 13.34 -5.38
N GLU A 316 -14.43 12.49 -5.70
CA GLU A 316 -14.44 11.11 -5.21
C GLU A 316 -14.29 11.06 -3.69
N HIS A 317 -14.76 9.97 -3.12
CA HIS A 317 -14.58 9.63 -1.71
C HIS A 317 -13.93 8.27 -1.58
N TYR A 318 -12.95 8.17 -0.73
CA TYR A 318 -12.30 6.94 -0.31
C TYR A 318 -12.91 6.54 1.02
N ILE A 319 -13.41 5.31 1.12
CA ILE A 319 -14.11 4.84 2.31
C ILE A 319 -13.62 3.46 2.70
N SER A 320 -13.23 3.32 3.96
CA SER A 320 -13.05 2.02 4.59
C SER A 320 -14.21 1.76 5.55
N TYR A 321 -14.78 0.56 5.52
CA TYR A 321 -15.84 0.15 6.42
C TYR A 321 -15.81 -1.36 6.63
N TYR A 322 -16.42 -1.80 7.72
CA TYR A 322 -16.52 -3.23 8.03
C TYR A 322 -17.82 -3.80 7.46
N ARG A 323 -17.73 -4.94 6.80
CA ARG A 323 -18.89 -5.66 6.29
C ARG A 323 -19.04 -6.99 7.03
N PRO A 324 -20.06 -7.14 7.90
CA PRO A 324 -20.35 -8.44 8.50
C PRO A 324 -20.86 -9.40 7.44
N SER A 325 -20.51 -10.68 7.56
CA SER A 325 -21.15 -11.74 6.77
C SER A 325 -22.61 -11.90 7.19
N ALA A 326 -23.52 -12.06 6.24
CA ALA A 326 -24.91 -12.36 6.53
C ALA A 326 -25.08 -13.76 7.14
N ASP A 327 -24.14 -14.67 6.89
CA ASP A 327 -24.28 -16.10 7.19
C ASP A 327 -23.39 -16.62 8.32
N ASP A 328 -22.44 -15.80 8.82
CA ASP A 328 -21.40 -16.26 9.75
C ASP A 328 -20.98 -15.17 10.72
N ALA A 329 -21.77 -14.96 11.75
CA ALA A 329 -21.35 -14.11 12.89
C ALA A 329 -20.16 -14.70 13.67
N GLU A 330 -19.84 -15.97 13.47
CA GLU A 330 -18.83 -16.69 14.24
C GLU A 330 -17.50 -16.95 13.50
N ASN A 331 -17.44 -16.78 12.19
CA ASN A 331 -16.24 -17.07 11.42
C ASN A 331 -15.45 -15.79 11.04
N GLU A 332 -14.86 -15.19 12.05
CA GLU A 332 -14.08 -13.95 11.94
C GLU A 332 -12.86 -14.05 11.02
N ASN A 333 -12.49 -15.25 10.60
CA ASN A 333 -11.30 -15.54 9.79
C ASN A 333 -11.58 -15.86 8.32
N SER A 334 -12.82 -15.83 7.87
CA SER A 334 -13.10 -16.13 6.47
C SER A 334 -12.76 -14.94 5.60
N SER A 335 -11.55 -14.95 5.03
CA SER A 335 -11.18 -14.04 3.94
C SER A 335 -12.25 -14.05 2.85
N GLY A 336 -12.81 -12.91 2.54
CA GLY A 336 -13.76 -12.71 1.45
C GLY A 336 -15.22 -12.56 1.81
N LYS A 337 -15.67 -12.94 3.01
CA LYS A 337 -17.07 -12.80 3.44
C LYS A 337 -17.26 -11.75 4.53
N GLN A 338 -16.36 -11.68 5.46
CA GLN A 338 -16.38 -10.80 6.63
C GLN A 338 -15.10 -9.96 6.69
N GLY A 339 -15.15 -8.77 7.28
CA GLY A 339 -13.98 -7.91 7.49
C GLY A 339 -14.13 -6.53 6.85
N SER A 340 -13.08 -5.75 6.93
CA SER A 340 -13.03 -4.43 6.34
C SER A 340 -13.12 -4.49 4.81
N ARG A 341 -13.60 -3.39 4.24
CA ARG A 341 -13.60 -3.10 2.80
C ARG A 341 -13.00 -1.73 2.60
N PHE A 342 -12.29 -1.57 1.51
CA PHE A 342 -11.87 -0.27 1.02
C PHE A 342 -12.46 -0.03 -0.35
N ASN A 343 -13.15 1.10 -0.50
CA ASN A 343 -13.86 1.47 -1.72
C ASN A 343 -13.54 2.91 -2.13
N ILE A 344 -13.55 3.12 -3.42
CA ILE A 344 -13.54 4.44 -4.04
C ILE A 344 -14.91 4.67 -4.64
N PHE A 345 -15.56 5.76 -4.23
CA PHE A 345 -16.88 6.17 -4.73
C PHE A 345 -16.75 7.41 -5.59
N SER A 346 -17.19 7.32 -6.83
CA SER A 346 -17.40 8.50 -7.67
C SER A 346 -18.72 9.19 -7.32
N THR A 347 -18.90 10.41 -7.82
CA THR A 347 -20.20 11.13 -7.71
C THR A 347 -21.32 10.43 -8.45
N ALA A 348 -21.01 9.61 -9.46
CA ALA A 348 -21.98 8.78 -10.16
C ALA A 348 -22.33 7.50 -9.37
N MET A 349 -21.86 7.36 -8.13
CA MET A 349 -22.00 6.15 -7.30
C MET A 349 -21.38 4.90 -7.91
N GLU A 350 -20.48 5.06 -8.85
CA GLU A 350 -19.61 3.98 -9.31
C GLU A 350 -18.64 3.63 -8.19
N VAL A 351 -18.50 2.36 -7.91
CA VAL A 351 -17.70 1.84 -6.81
C VAL A 351 -16.57 1.00 -7.38
N VAL A 352 -15.34 1.32 -7.01
CA VAL A 352 -14.17 0.46 -7.20
C VAL A 352 -13.76 -0.07 -5.84
N GLU A 353 -13.79 -1.38 -5.66
CA GLU A 353 -13.42 -2.05 -4.41
C GLU A 353 -12.00 -2.62 -4.53
N LEU A 354 -11.19 -2.44 -3.49
CA LEU A 354 -9.95 -3.17 -3.34
C LEU A 354 -10.25 -4.65 -3.10
N GLU A 355 -9.69 -5.53 -3.93
CA GLU A 355 -9.85 -6.98 -3.78
C GLU A 355 -9.54 -7.40 -2.32
N PRO A 356 -10.47 -8.02 -1.60
CA PRO A 356 -10.34 -8.29 -0.17
C PRO A 356 -9.14 -9.14 0.25
N SER A 357 -8.54 -9.90 -0.66
CA SER A 357 -7.31 -10.65 -0.38
C SER A 357 -6.06 -9.78 -0.28
N ASN A 358 -6.17 -8.50 -0.65
CA ASN A 358 -5.06 -7.54 -0.62
C ASN A 358 -4.85 -6.87 0.74
N HIS A 359 -5.78 -7.02 1.66
CA HIS A 359 -5.68 -6.44 2.99
C HIS A 359 -6.03 -7.45 4.08
N ALA A 360 -5.62 -7.15 5.31
CA ALA A 360 -5.94 -7.96 6.47
C ALA A 360 -7.43 -7.82 6.85
N TYR A 361 -7.84 -8.63 7.83
CA TYR A 361 -9.22 -8.67 8.33
C TYR A 361 -9.79 -7.30 8.71
N LYS A 362 -8.98 -6.44 9.36
CA LYS A 362 -9.35 -5.06 9.70
C LYS A 362 -8.41 -4.05 9.09
N ILE A 363 -8.96 -3.02 8.49
CA ILE A 363 -8.28 -1.78 8.20
C ILE A 363 -8.48 -0.89 9.43
N LEU A 364 -7.39 -0.57 10.11
CA LEU A 364 -7.42 0.30 11.28
C LEU A 364 -7.57 1.76 10.86
N ASP A 365 -6.84 2.14 9.82
CA ASP A 365 -6.94 3.43 9.17
C ASP A 365 -6.31 3.37 7.77
N PHE A 366 -6.61 4.37 6.93
CA PHE A 366 -6.02 4.53 5.62
C PHE A 366 -5.78 6.00 5.28
N LYS A 367 -4.83 6.24 4.37
CA LYS A 367 -4.69 7.53 3.68
C LYS A 367 -4.49 7.30 2.18
N VAL A 368 -5.21 8.09 1.37
CA VAL A 368 -4.92 8.21 -0.06
C VAL A 368 -4.22 9.54 -0.29
N PHE A 369 -3.14 9.51 -1.03
CA PHE A 369 -2.37 10.70 -1.35
C PHE A 369 -1.87 10.67 -2.78
N ASN A 370 -1.59 11.84 -3.32
CA ASN A 370 -1.06 12.00 -4.67
C ASN A 370 0.39 12.47 -4.59
N VAL A 371 1.21 11.96 -5.50
CA VAL A 371 2.53 12.52 -5.83
C VAL A 371 2.52 12.73 -7.33
N GLU A 372 2.50 13.98 -7.74
CA GLU A 372 2.24 14.38 -9.12
C GLU A 372 0.94 13.77 -9.68
N GLN A 373 1.02 12.96 -10.73
CA GLN A 373 -0.13 12.29 -11.35
C GLN A 373 -0.43 10.91 -10.74
N ASP A 374 0.48 10.40 -9.92
CA ASP A 374 0.29 9.08 -9.33
C ASP A 374 -0.45 9.16 -8.00
N GLN A 375 -1.29 8.17 -7.77
CA GLN A 375 -2.08 8.06 -6.56
C GLN A 375 -1.74 6.80 -5.79
N PHE A 376 -1.61 6.95 -4.48
CA PHE A 376 -1.19 5.88 -3.57
C PHE A 376 -2.21 5.71 -2.44
N LEU A 377 -2.39 4.47 -2.02
CA LEU A 377 -3.17 4.08 -0.86
C LEU A 377 -2.23 3.49 0.20
N VAL A 378 -2.25 4.05 1.39
CA VAL A 378 -1.63 3.45 2.58
C VAL A 378 -2.71 2.82 3.43
N LEU A 379 -2.51 1.59 3.84
CA LEU A 379 -3.33 0.91 4.85
C LEU A 379 -2.51 0.65 6.10
N ASN A 380 -3.06 1.01 7.26
CA ASN A 380 -2.67 0.47 8.56
C ASN A 380 -3.70 -0.60 8.93
N GLU A 381 -3.27 -1.84 9.04
CA GLU A 381 -4.19 -2.97 9.10
C GLU A 381 -3.83 -3.99 10.17
N GLN A 382 -4.79 -4.82 10.54
CA GLN A 382 -4.67 -5.86 11.55
C GLN A 382 -5.24 -7.18 11.02
N ASN A 383 -4.49 -8.26 11.19
CA ASN A 383 -4.82 -9.55 10.59
C ASN A 383 -5.89 -10.38 11.35
N TYR A 384 -6.39 -9.89 12.48
CA TYR A 384 -7.42 -10.55 13.27
C TYR A 384 -8.38 -9.56 13.93
N SER A 385 -9.53 -10.04 14.38
CA SER A 385 -10.61 -9.18 14.90
C SER A 385 -10.27 -8.45 16.19
N ALA A 386 -9.51 -9.07 17.07
CA ALA A 386 -9.28 -8.59 18.42
C ALA A 386 -7.80 -8.46 18.82
N TRP A 387 -6.92 -9.31 18.34
CA TRP A 387 -5.56 -9.45 18.89
C TRP A 387 -4.52 -9.81 17.83
N GLY A 388 -4.79 -9.43 16.61
CA GLY A 388 -3.94 -9.75 15.48
C GLY A 388 -2.73 -8.84 15.36
N ASN A 389 -1.72 -9.33 14.69
CA ASN A 389 -0.59 -8.52 14.30
C ASN A 389 -1.03 -7.42 13.34
N SER A 390 -0.36 -6.28 13.39
CA SER A 390 -0.62 -5.18 12.49
C SER A 390 0.55 -4.96 11.53
N LYS A 391 0.25 -4.46 10.35
CA LYS A 391 1.24 -4.06 9.35
C LYS A 391 0.76 -2.84 8.56
N VAL A 392 1.69 -2.24 7.84
CA VAL A 392 1.40 -1.17 6.89
C VAL A 392 1.60 -1.71 5.48
N GLN A 393 0.68 -1.42 4.58
CA GLN A 393 0.84 -1.69 3.16
C GLN A 393 0.68 -0.40 2.35
N VAL A 394 1.37 -0.32 1.21
CA VAL A 394 1.25 0.79 0.27
C VAL A 394 0.98 0.25 -1.12
N PHE A 395 -0.07 0.75 -1.74
CA PHE A 395 -0.50 0.38 -3.09
C PHE A 395 -0.44 1.59 -4.02
N GLU A 396 -0.04 1.38 -5.26
CA GLU A 396 -0.25 2.37 -6.32
C GLU A 396 -1.63 2.13 -6.94
N ILE A 397 -2.52 3.10 -6.80
CA ILE A 397 -3.91 3.01 -7.23
C ILE A 397 -4.25 3.98 -8.37
N THR A 398 -3.26 4.49 -9.08
CA THR A 398 -3.43 5.35 -10.26
C THR A 398 -4.26 4.65 -11.34
N ASP A 399 -3.93 3.41 -11.63
CA ASP A 399 -4.75 2.52 -12.46
C ASP A 399 -5.71 1.73 -11.57
N ARG A 400 -6.98 2.10 -11.58
CA ARG A 400 -8.03 1.46 -10.78
C ARG A 400 -8.21 -0.02 -11.07
N SER A 401 -7.91 -0.47 -12.28
CA SER A 401 -8.03 -1.89 -12.65
C SER A 401 -7.06 -2.78 -11.87
N MET A 402 -5.96 -2.22 -11.40
CA MET A 402 -4.99 -2.94 -10.57
C MET A 402 -5.56 -3.32 -9.19
N MET A 403 -6.57 -2.62 -8.71
CA MET A 403 -7.22 -2.90 -7.42
C MET A 403 -7.94 -4.25 -7.37
N GLU A 404 -8.22 -4.85 -8.52
CA GLU A 404 -8.83 -6.18 -8.66
C GLU A 404 -7.79 -7.32 -8.60
N LEU A 405 -6.49 -7.00 -8.71
CA LEU A 405 -5.43 -8.01 -8.69
C LEU A 405 -5.34 -8.72 -7.34
N LYS A 406 -5.05 -10.01 -7.40
CA LYS A 406 -4.78 -10.83 -6.21
C LYS A 406 -3.28 -11.03 -6.00
N PRO A 407 -2.86 -11.27 -4.76
CA PRO A 407 -1.48 -11.63 -4.46
C PRO A 407 -0.99 -12.78 -5.34
N GLY A 408 0.15 -12.57 -6.02
CA GLY A 408 0.78 -13.53 -6.92
C GLY A 408 0.34 -13.48 -8.38
N GLU A 409 -0.62 -12.64 -8.74
CA GLU A 409 -0.97 -12.39 -10.14
C GLU A 409 0.07 -11.52 -10.85
N ASN A 410 0.11 -11.59 -12.17
CA ASN A 410 1.05 -10.81 -12.96
C ASN A 410 0.78 -9.32 -12.81
N GLY A 411 1.80 -8.54 -12.46
CA GLY A 411 1.69 -7.10 -12.22
C GLY A 411 1.37 -6.73 -10.78
N TYR A 412 1.13 -7.71 -9.89
CA TYR A 412 0.83 -7.45 -8.49
C TYR A 412 1.97 -6.70 -7.76
N ASP A 413 3.21 -6.96 -8.13
CA ASP A 413 4.41 -6.28 -7.62
C ASP A 413 4.50 -4.79 -7.99
N LYS A 414 3.80 -4.38 -9.07
CA LYS A 414 3.66 -2.98 -9.46
C LYS A 414 2.52 -2.27 -8.74
N PHE A 415 1.59 -3.04 -8.23
CA PHE A 415 0.42 -2.57 -7.49
C PHE A 415 0.70 -2.49 -5.98
N ASN A 416 1.12 -3.59 -5.35
CA ASN A 416 1.55 -3.61 -3.95
C ASN A 416 3.03 -3.27 -3.86
N LEU A 417 3.33 -1.99 -3.63
CA LEU A 417 4.69 -1.47 -3.63
C LEU A 417 5.45 -1.75 -2.34
N PHE A 418 4.73 -1.93 -1.24
CA PHE A 418 5.35 -2.10 0.07
C PHE A 418 4.44 -2.88 1.02
N SER A 419 5.03 -3.82 1.74
CA SER A 419 4.43 -4.49 2.87
C SER A 419 5.42 -4.44 4.02
N GLY A 420 5.10 -3.65 5.05
CA GLY A 420 5.92 -3.50 6.25
C GLY A 420 5.98 -4.77 7.08
N GLU A 421 6.91 -4.80 8.04
CA GLU A 421 6.98 -5.91 9.00
C GLU A 421 5.70 -6.00 9.83
N GLU A 422 5.31 -7.23 10.16
CA GLU A 422 4.26 -7.46 11.14
C GLU A 422 4.79 -7.15 12.54
N ILE A 423 3.99 -6.46 13.33
CA ILE A 423 4.28 -6.17 14.73
C ILE A 423 3.33 -6.91 15.65
N ALA A 424 3.77 -7.08 16.90
CA ALA A 424 3.07 -7.79 17.97
C ALA A 424 1.58 -7.43 18.10
N PRO A 425 0.77 -8.30 18.70
CA PRO A 425 -0.67 -8.17 18.75
C PRO A 425 -1.14 -6.81 19.25
N THR A 426 -2.10 -6.26 18.54
CA THR A 426 -2.74 -5.02 18.95
C THR A 426 -3.74 -5.23 20.06
N ASN A 427 -4.08 -4.14 20.75
CA ASN A 427 -5.10 -4.16 21.78
C ASN A 427 -6.48 -4.52 21.19
N TYR A 428 -7.33 -5.03 22.05
CA TYR A 428 -8.75 -5.31 21.83
C TYR A 428 -9.55 -4.14 21.21
N ASN A 429 -9.21 -2.91 21.58
CA ASN A 429 -9.93 -1.70 21.12
C ASN A 429 -9.71 -1.33 19.65
N VAL A 430 -8.79 -1.99 18.97
CA VAL A 430 -8.57 -1.80 17.52
C VAL A 430 -8.25 -0.35 17.13
N TRP A 431 -7.58 0.37 18.00
CA TRP A 431 -7.15 1.72 17.71
C TRP A 431 -5.88 1.70 16.86
N GLY A 432 -5.90 2.48 15.84
CA GLY A 432 -4.76 2.72 14.98
C GLY A 432 -5.04 3.94 14.12
N ASP A 433 -3.99 4.50 13.58
CA ASP A 433 -4.11 5.68 12.72
C ASP A 433 -2.96 5.69 11.71
N VAL A 434 -3.11 6.44 10.62
CA VAL A 434 -2.05 6.64 9.64
C VAL A 434 -2.02 8.08 9.15
N ALA A 435 -0.81 8.64 9.05
CA ALA A 435 -0.59 9.97 8.51
C ALA A 435 0.43 9.94 7.38
N VAL A 436 0.26 10.83 6.42
CA VAL A 436 1.15 10.99 5.27
C VAL A 436 1.52 12.45 5.11
N TYR A 437 2.80 12.72 4.83
CA TYR A 437 3.30 14.02 4.47
C TYR A 437 4.29 13.91 3.30
N SER A 438 4.08 14.70 2.27
CA SER A 438 4.89 14.70 1.05
C SER A 438 5.72 15.99 0.97
N LYS A 439 6.99 15.87 0.64
CA LYS A 439 7.95 16.96 0.48
C LYS A 439 8.70 16.84 -0.83
N SER A 440 8.71 17.90 -1.63
CA SER A 440 9.55 17.95 -2.85
C SER A 440 11.04 17.98 -2.50
N THR A 441 11.83 17.30 -3.31
CA THR A 441 13.29 17.26 -3.24
C THR A 441 13.88 17.69 -4.58
N SER A 442 15.19 17.75 -4.70
CA SER A 442 15.86 18.06 -5.95
C SER A 442 15.69 16.99 -7.04
N SER A 443 15.36 15.74 -6.66
CA SER A 443 15.25 14.59 -7.57
C SER A 443 13.85 13.98 -7.62
N GLY A 444 12.87 14.54 -6.90
CA GLY A 444 11.51 14.02 -6.84
C GLY A 444 10.83 14.37 -5.53
N TYR A 445 10.34 13.40 -4.80
CA TYR A 445 9.60 13.60 -3.55
C TYR A 445 10.03 12.61 -2.48
N ASP A 446 10.12 13.08 -1.24
CA ASP A 446 10.13 12.25 -0.05
C ASP A 446 8.72 12.25 0.56
N VAL A 447 8.15 11.07 0.73
CA VAL A 447 6.84 10.88 1.37
C VAL A 447 7.04 10.16 2.70
N TYR A 448 6.70 10.83 3.78
CA TYR A 448 6.72 10.29 5.13
C TYR A 448 5.39 9.61 5.42
N ILE A 449 5.44 8.42 5.99
CA ILE A 449 4.27 7.63 6.36
C ILE A 449 4.43 7.23 7.82
N ALA A 450 3.58 7.76 8.70
CA ALA A 450 3.52 7.38 10.09
C ALA A 450 2.31 6.47 10.33
N ALA A 451 2.50 5.39 11.07
CA ALA A 451 1.42 4.51 11.48
C ALA A 451 1.48 4.25 12.99
N ALA A 452 0.40 4.58 13.68
CA ALA A 452 0.20 4.30 15.09
C ALA A 452 -0.59 3.01 15.28
N THR A 453 -0.19 2.22 16.26
CA THR A 453 -0.90 1.01 16.66
C THR A 453 -0.91 0.91 18.17
N VAL A 454 -2.09 0.72 18.75
CA VAL A 454 -2.25 0.59 20.20
C VAL A 454 -2.12 -0.86 20.60
N GLY A 455 -1.11 -1.18 21.41
CA GLY A 455 -0.85 -2.49 22.00
C GLY A 455 -1.50 -2.67 23.38
N PHE A 456 -1.05 -3.67 24.12
CA PHE A 456 -1.58 -3.97 25.47
C PHE A 456 -0.98 -3.06 26.55
N ASP A 457 0.22 -2.54 26.31
CA ASP A 457 0.89 -1.60 27.21
C ASP A 457 1.68 -0.54 26.42
N THR A 458 2.44 0.31 27.12
CA THR A 458 3.25 1.36 26.52
C THR A 458 4.44 0.86 25.71
N ASN A 459 4.92 -0.36 25.95
CA ASN A 459 6.01 -0.97 25.17
C ASN A 459 5.49 -1.57 23.87
N GLU A 460 4.28 -2.08 23.88
CA GLU A 460 3.64 -2.74 22.74
C GLU A 460 2.88 -1.75 21.84
N SER A 461 2.47 -0.60 22.40
CA SER A 461 1.92 0.50 21.61
C SER A 461 3.04 1.20 20.86
N VAL A 462 2.98 1.22 19.56
CA VAL A 462 4.11 1.67 18.72
C VAL A 462 3.68 2.68 17.68
N ILE A 463 4.65 3.52 17.32
CA ILE A 463 4.60 4.33 16.10
C ILE A 463 5.72 3.86 15.19
N ARG A 464 5.39 3.68 13.93
CA ARG A 464 6.31 3.34 12.85
C ARG A 464 6.40 4.51 11.90
N MET A 465 7.60 4.86 11.51
CA MET A 465 7.85 5.89 10.50
C MET A 465 8.58 5.28 9.33
N TYR A 466 7.97 5.39 8.17
CA TYR A 466 8.52 4.99 6.89
C TYR A 466 8.76 6.22 6.02
N LYS A 467 9.68 6.09 5.09
CA LYS A 467 9.87 7.07 4.03
C LYS A 467 9.82 6.37 2.67
N MET A 468 8.99 6.86 1.78
CA MET A 468 8.98 6.51 0.37
C MET A 468 9.68 7.64 -0.40
N SER A 469 10.78 7.34 -1.06
CA SER A 469 11.34 8.23 -2.07
C SER A 469 10.66 7.95 -3.41
N TYR A 470 10.13 8.97 -4.04
CA TYR A 470 9.46 8.91 -5.33
C TYR A 470 10.25 9.72 -6.35
N ASN A 471 10.67 9.05 -7.42
CA ASN A 471 11.41 9.64 -8.54
C ASN A 471 10.50 9.62 -9.78
N PRO A 472 9.99 10.77 -10.24
CA PRO A 472 9.24 10.82 -11.49
C PRO A 472 10.16 10.38 -12.65
N GLN A 473 9.67 9.45 -13.47
CA GLN A 473 10.40 8.91 -14.64
C GLN A 473 10.16 9.77 -15.87
#